data_f118b8805cc44baf60aba10e80e9683f
#
_entry.id   f118b8805cc44baf60aba10e80e9683f
#
_cell.length_a   1.000
_cell.length_b   1.000
_cell.length_c   1.000
_cell.angle_alpha   90.00
_cell.angle_beta   90.00
_cell.angle_gamma   90.00
#
_symmetry.space_group_name_H-M   'P 1'
#
loop_
_entity.id
_entity.type
_entity.pdbx_description
1 polymer ?
#
loop_
_entity_poly.entity_id
_entity_poly.type
_entity_poly.pdbx_seq_one_letter_code
_entity_poly.pdbx_strand_id
1 'polypeptide(L)'
;AIYRGLVGSEMCIRDSDYVDWEVELVAVIGKEGKNIPKENALEHVAGLCVGQDISDRPAQFATTPAMFNLGKSFDTYGPMGPALVSLDLLENCESLDIECKWKGETVQKSNTSDLIFNISSIISYLSEIVSLNVGDTIWTGTPSGVGIASGKFLKDGDILTSSIEGLGSMENKCVRISDHSRANIVPEFMKGFLKD
;
A
#
# COMPACT_ATOMS: atom_id res chain seq x y z
N ALA A 1 -9.39 -5.86 -17.44
CA ALA A 1 -10.00 -6.23 -16.15
C ALA A 1 -10.19 -4.95 -15.36
N ILE A 2 -11.42 -4.57 -15.08
CA ILE A 2 -11.71 -3.46 -14.17
C ILE A 2 -11.39 -4.00 -12.78
N TYR A 3 -10.28 -3.58 -12.19
CA TYR A 3 -10.03 -3.79 -10.77
C TYR A 3 -11.12 -3.03 -10.02
N ARG A 4 -12.03 -3.75 -9.39
CA ARG A 4 -13.01 -3.17 -8.48
C ARG A 4 -12.31 -2.86 -7.17
N GLY A 5 -11.57 -1.75 -7.12
CA GLY A 5 -11.28 -1.06 -5.89
C GLY A 5 -12.61 -0.53 -5.37
N LEU A 6 -13.21 -1.21 -4.42
CA LEU A 6 -14.48 -0.81 -3.85
C LEU A 6 -14.19 0.14 -2.69
N VAL A 7 -14.70 1.36 -2.78
CA VAL A 7 -14.96 2.21 -1.61
C VAL A 7 -15.77 1.37 -0.62
N GLY A 8 -15.24 1.16 0.61
CA GLY A 8 -15.88 0.29 1.60
C GLY A 8 -15.62 -1.21 1.40
N SER A 9 -14.49 -1.61 0.79
CA SER A 9 -14.13 -3.02 0.68
C SER A 9 -13.74 -3.60 2.04
N GLU A 10 -14.30 -4.77 2.34
CA GLU A 10 -13.85 -5.56 3.48
C GLU A 10 -12.44 -6.07 3.20
N MET A 11 -11.55 -5.88 4.16
CA MET A 11 -10.19 -6.38 4.13
C MET A 11 -10.12 -7.58 5.05
N CYS A 12 -9.84 -8.74 4.47
CA CYS A 12 -9.78 -10.00 5.22
C CYS A 12 -8.50 -10.07 6.05
N ILE A 13 -8.59 -9.83 7.36
CA ILE A 13 -7.54 -10.25 8.28
C ILE A 13 -7.66 -11.75 8.42
N ARG A 14 -6.79 -12.50 7.74
CA ARG A 14 -6.69 -13.93 7.94
C ARG A 14 -6.11 -14.19 9.34
N ASP A 15 -5.86 -15.42 9.72
CA ASP A 15 -5.49 -15.90 11.05
C ASP A 15 -4.22 -15.26 11.68
N SER A 16 -3.82 -14.08 11.24
CA SER A 16 -2.68 -13.34 11.75
C SER A 16 -3.13 -12.23 12.69
N ASP A 17 -2.52 -12.15 13.86
CA ASP A 17 -2.70 -11.06 14.80
C ASP A 17 -1.73 -9.88 14.55
N TYR A 18 -0.96 -9.95 13.45
CA TYR A 18 0.11 -8.99 13.12
C TYR A 18 -0.05 -8.37 11.74
N VAL A 19 -1.28 -8.11 11.36
CA VAL A 19 -1.60 -7.40 10.11
C VAL A 19 -1.44 -5.91 10.34
N ASP A 20 -0.69 -5.26 9.46
CA ASP A 20 -0.27 -3.88 9.57
C ASP A 20 -0.71 -3.06 8.36
N TRP A 21 -0.77 -1.75 8.50
CA TRP A 21 -1.16 -0.77 7.49
C TRP A 21 0.05 -0.07 6.89
N GLU A 22 -0.05 0.30 5.62
CA GLU A 22 0.91 1.09 4.87
C GLU A 22 0.16 1.93 3.83
N VAL A 23 -0.23 3.18 4.16
CA VAL A 23 -0.84 4.06 3.17
C VAL A 23 0.19 4.48 2.13
N GLU A 24 -0.15 4.36 0.85
CA GLU A 24 0.76 4.62 -0.26
C GLU A 24 0.09 5.40 -1.39
N LEU A 25 0.88 6.20 -2.08
CA LEU A 25 0.53 6.67 -3.40
C LEU A 25 0.74 5.53 -4.41
N VAL A 26 -0.26 5.28 -5.25
CA VAL A 26 -0.17 4.25 -6.29
C VAL A 26 -0.26 4.91 -7.66
N ALA A 27 0.75 4.65 -8.50
CA ALA A 27 0.72 5.03 -9.91
C ALA A 27 0.30 3.84 -10.78
N VAL A 28 -0.62 4.07 -11.72
CA VAL A 28 -1.07 3.06 -12.69
C VAL A 28 -0.47 3.36 -14.04
N ILE A 29 0.17 2.38 -14.66
CA ILE A 29 0.78 2.52 -15.99
C ILE A 29 -0.32 2.54 -17.06
N GLY A 30 -0.29 3.56 -17.91
CA GLY A 30 -1.22 3.75 -19.03
C GLY A 30 -0.60 3.57 -20.40
N LYS A 31 0.72 3.58 -20.49
CA LYS A 31 1.48 3.38 -21.70
C LYS A 31 2.64 2.44 -21.42
N GLU A 32 2.72 1.35 -22.17
CA GLU A 32 3.84 0.40 -22.05
C GLU A 32 5.20 1.05 -22.31
N GLY A 33 6.25 0.51 -21.67
CA GLY A 33 7.59 1.03 -21.89
C GLY A 33 8.69 0.18 -21.29
N LYS A 34 9.89 0.38 -21.83
CA LYS A 34 11.16 -0.20 -21.41
C LYS A 34 12.24 0.85 -21.52
N ASN A 35 13.16 0.92 -20.55
CA ASN A 35 14.23 1.93 -20.49
C ASN A 35 13.68 3.36 -20.62
N ILE A 36 12.64 3.67 -19.86
CA ILE A 36 11.95 4.96 -19.90
C ILE A 36 12.85 6.03 -19.25
N PRO A 37 13.23 7.10 -19.97
CA PRO A 37 13.95 8.21 -19.36
C PRO A 37 13.10 8.86 -18.26
N LYS A 38 13.75 9.29 -17.18
CA LYS A 38 13.07 9.89 -16.02
C LYS A 38 12.19 11.08 -16.40
N GLU A 39 12.65 11.91 -17.31
CA GLU A 39 11.94 13.08 -17.82
C GLU A 39 10.65 12.75 -18.57
N ASN A 40 10.53 11.54 -19.09
CA ASN A 40 9.35 11.06 -19.84
C ASN A 40 8.46 10.12 -18.99
N ALA A 41 8.85 9.82 -17.75
CA ALA A 41 8.21 8.79 -16.93
C ALA A 41 6.71 9.04 -16.71
N LEU A 42 6.32 10.29 -16.45
CA LEU A 42 4.92 10.65 -16.21
C LEU A 42 4.03 10.50 -17.45
N GLU A 43 4.58 10.50 -18.67
CA GLU A 43 3.83 10.22 -19.89
C GLU A 43 3.33 8.76 -19.96
N HIS A 44 3.90 7.88 -19.13
CA HIS A 44 3.51 6.48 -19.04
C HIS A 44 2.46 6.22 -17.95
N VAL A 45 2.08 7.22 -17.18
CA VAL A 45 1.12 7.10 -16.08
C VAL A 45 -0.29 7.42 -16.55
N ALA A 46 -1.22 6.48 -16.38
CA ALA A 46 -2.65 6.71 -16.63
C ALA A 46 -3.29 7.59 -15.57
N GLY A 47 -2.81 7.48 -14.33
CA GLY A 47 -3.31 8.22 -13.18
C GLY A 47 -2.77 7.69 -11.87
N LEU A 48 -3.19 8.36 -10.80
CA LEU A 48 -2.83 8.06 -9.42
C LEU A 48 -4.05 7.66 -8.62
N CYS A 49 -3.86 6.85 -7.57
CA CYS A 49 -4.89 6.53 -6.59
C CYS A 49 -4.29 6.32 -5.20
N VAL A 50 -5.17 6.30 -4.20
CA VAL A 50 -4.81 5.90 -2.83
C VAL A 50 -4.67 4.40 -2.78
N GLY A 51 -3.66 3.88 -2.08
CA GLY A 51 -3.49 2.46 -1.79
C GLY A 51 -3.23 2.18 -0.32
N GLN A 52 -3.48 0.95 0.08
CA GLN A 52 -3.07 0.39 1.38
C GLN A 52 -2.30 -0.90 1.13
N ASP A 53 -0.96 -0.84 1.29
CA ASP A 53 -0.09 -2.00 1.14
C ASP A 53 -0.09 -2.83 2.42
N ILE A 54 -1.24 -3.47 2.66
CA ILE A 54 -1.48 -4.26 3.86
C ILE A 54 -0.44 -5.37 3.97
N SER A 55 0.13 -5.51 5.16
CA SER A 55 1.28 -6.39 5.39
C SER A 55 1.02 -7.35 6.54
N ASP A 56 1.13 -8.66 6.26
CA ASP A 56 1.25 -9.70 7.29
C ASP A 56 2.70 -9.78 7.73
N ARG A 57 3.02 -9.21 8.89
CA ARG A 57 4.41 -9.12 9.36
C ARG A 57 5.07 -10.47 9.62
N PRO A 58 4.41 -11.49 10.20
CA PRO A 58 4.98 -12.83 10.29
C PRO A 58 5.39 -13.42 8.94
N ALA A 59 4.53 -13.32 7.92
CA ALA A 59 4.87 -13.83 6.58
C ALA A 59 6.01 -13.02 5.94
N GLN A 60 6.04 -11.70 6.14
CA GLN A 60 7.07 -10.81 5.63
C GLN A 60 8.45 -11.14 6.20
N PHE A 61 8.52 -11.47 7.50
CA PHE A 61 9.77 -11.71 8.21
C PHE A 61 10.02 -13.20 8.51
N ALA A 62 9.31 -14.11 7.85
CA ALA A 62 9.48 -15.55 8.02
C ALA A 62 10.86 -16.06 7.61
N THR A 63 11.57 -15.32 6.77
CA THR A 63 12.91 -15.67 6.25
C THR A 63 13.93 -14.56 6.51
N THR A 64 15.21 -14.91 6.40
CA THR A 64 16.33 -13.95 6.43
C THR A 64 17.13 -14.08 5.13
N PRO A 65 17.19 -13.04 4.28
CA PRO A 65 16.54 -11.73 4.41
C PRO A 65 15.00 -11.82 4.34
N ALA A 66 14.32 -10.79 4.85
CA ALA A 66 12.86 -10.70 4.81
C ALA A 66 12.32 -10.74 3.38
N MET A 67 11.19 -11.42 3.17
CA MET A 67 10.54 -11.55 1.87
C MET A 67 9.25 -10.73 1.87
N PHE A 68 9.27 -9.54 1.26
CA PHE A 68 8.15 -8.61 1.31
C PHE A 68 6.95 -9.04 0.46
N ASN A 69 7.17 -9.69 -0.68
CA ASN A 69 6.13 -10.00 -1.65
C ASN A 69 5.00 -10.87 -1.08
N LEU A 70 5.30 -12.04 -0.50
CA LEU A 70 4.26 -12.95 0.03
C LEU A 70 3.49 -12.36 1.21
N GLY A 71 4.18 -11.60 2.08
CA GLY A 71 3.54 -10.93 3.23
C GLY A 71 2.52 -9.85 2.83
N LYS A 72 2.52 -9.44 1.57
CA LYS A 72 1.67 -8.38 1.00
C LYS A 72 0.67 -8.91 -0.04
N SER A 73 0.70 -10.21 -0.37
CA SER A 73 -0.04 -10.81 -1.49
C SER A 73 -1.23 -11.66 -1.06
N PHE A 74 -1.72 -11.50 0.17
CA PHE A 74 -2.93 -12.21 0.59
C PHE A 74 -4.16 -11.66 -0.13
N ASP A 75 -5.19 -12.52 -0.30
CA ASP A 75 -6.46 -12.08 -0.87
C ASP A 75 -6.98 -10.86 -0.10
N THR A 76 -7.47 -9.87 -0.83
CA THR A 76 -7.93 -8.56 -0.36
C THR A 76 -6.84 -7.59 0.15
N TYR A 77 -5.58 -7.99 0.19
CA TYR A 77 -4.48 -7.06 0.44
C TYR A 77 -4.23 -6.17 -0.78
N GLY A 78 -3.69 -4.99 -0.57
CA GLY A 78 -3.50 -4.01 -1.62
C GLY A 78 -4.80 -3.37 -2.15
N PRO A 79 -5.79 -3.01 -1.29
CA PRO A 79 -6.92 -2.23 -1.74
C PRO A 79 -6.45 -0.89 -2.28
N MET A 80 -7.02 -0.46 -3.41
CA MET A 80 -6.70 0.81 -4.05
C MET A 80 -7.96 1.49 -4.59
N GLY A 81 -8.02 2.80 -4.50
CA GLY A 81 -9.17 3.60 -4.90
C GLY A 81 -9.16 5.00 -4.25
N PRO A 82 -10.31 5.67 -4.10
CA PRO A 82 -11.64 5.32 -4.60
C PRO A 82 -11.78 5.45 -6.11
N ALA A 83 -10.86 6.18 -6.76
CA ALA A 83 -10.82 6.41 -8.19
C ALA A 83 -9.38 6.46 -8.70
N LEU A 84 -9.20 6.22 -9.98
CA LEU A 84 -7.98 6.56 -10.71
C LEU A 84 -8.12 7.99 -11.20
N VAL A 85 -7.27 8.88 -10.73
CA VAL A 85 -7.27 10.31 -11.07
C VAL A 85 -6.14 10.59 -12.05
N SER A 86 -6.44 11.12 -13.22
CA SER A 86 -5.45 11.47 -14.22
C SER A 86 -4.62 12.68 -13.79
N LEU A 87 -3.36 12.75 -14.24
CA LEU A 87 -2.39 13.76 -13.76
C LEU A 87 -2.79 15.20 -14.08
N ASP A 88 -3.53 15.42 -15.16
CA ASP A 88 -4.02 16.75 -15.60
C ASP A 88 -5.09 17.34 -14.67
N LEU A 89 -5.68 16.54 -13.78
CA LEU A 89 -6.62 16.99 -12.74
C LEU A 89 -5.93 17.40 -11.44
N LEU A 90 -4.63 17.21 -11.34
CA LEU A 90 -3.85 17.51 -10.14
C LEU A 90 -2.98 18.75 -10.40
N GLU A 91 -2.99 19.69 -9.47
CA GLU A 91 -2.15 20.90 -9.57
C GLU A 91 -0.66 20.53 -9.52
N ASN A 92 -0.29 19.63 -8.61
CA ASN A 92 1.07 19.07 -8.52
C ASN A 92 1.01 17.61 -8.06
N CYS A 93 1.12 16.67 -8.99
CA CYS A 93 1.04 15.24 -8.70
C CYS A 93 2.21 14.69 -7.86
N GLU A 94 3.28 15.44 -7.67
CA GLU A 94 4.45 15.04 -6.87
C GLU A 94 4.44 15.63 -5.44
N SER A 95 3.42 16.44 -5.08
CA SER A 95 3.33 17.06 -3.75
C SER A 95 1.87 17.06 -3.29
N LEU A 96 1.44 15.93 -2.74
CA LEU A 96 0.08 15.68 -2.26
C LEU A 96 0.14 15.27 -0.78
N ASP A 97 -0.72 15.84 0.05
CA ASP A 97 -0.84 15.41 1.44
C ASP A 97 -1.40 13.98 1.51
N ILE A 98 -0.75 13.12 2.32
CA ILE A 98 -1.12 11.73 2.51
C ILE A 98 -1.37 11.44 3.99
N GLU A 99 -2.48 10.79 4.31
CA GLU A 99 -2.87 10.48 5.68
C GLU A 99 -3.50 9.09 5.78
N CYS A 100 -3.17 8.37 6.87
CA CYS A 100 -3.90 7.18 7.32
C CYS A 100 -4.43 7.38 8.73
N LYS A 101 -5.70 7.01 8.93
CA LYS A 101 -6.34 6.96 10.24
C LYS A 101 -6.73 5.53 10.58
N TRP A 102 -6.44 5.13 11.81
CA TRP A 102 -6.90 3.88 12.41
C TRP A 102 -7.86 4.20 13.54
N LYS A 103 -9.10 3.70 13.46
CA LYS A 103 -10.16 4.01 14.44
C LYS A 103 -10.41 5.52 14.61
N GLY A 104 -10.24 6.29 13.53
CA GLY A 104 -10.41 7.74 13.55
C GLY A 104 -9.19 8.54 14.04
N GLU A 105 -8.16 7.89 14.57
CA GLU A 105 -6.92 8.54 15.00
C GLU A 105 -5.89 8.51 13.88
N THR A 106 -5.22 9.64 13.61
CA THR A 106 -4.14 9.72 12.62
C THR A 106 -2.94 8.91 13.07
N VAL A 107 -2.56 7.91 12.26
CA VAL A 107 -1.41 7.03 12.52
C VAL A 107 -0.27 7.24 11.53
N GLN A 108 -0.57 7.72 10.31
CA GLN A 108 0.43 8.15 9.35
C GLN A 108 0.01 9.49 8.76
N LYS A 109 0.95 10.41 8.61
CA LYS A 109 0.74 11.70 7.94
C LYS A 109 2.06 12.21 7.37
N SER A 110 2.05 12.60 6.08
CA SER A 110 3.21 13.13 5.37
C SER A 110 2.74 13.86 4.10
N ASN A 111 3.68 14.18 3.25
CA ASN A 111 3.43 14.67 1.89
C ASN A 111 4.21 13.80 0.90
N THR A 112 3.68 13.56 -0.30
CA THR A 112 4.35 12.73 -1.30
C THR A 112 5.67 13.32 -1.80
N SER A 113 5.91 14.61 -1.59
CA SER A 113 7.23 15.24 -1.83
C SER A 113 8.34 14.72 -0.90
N ASP A 114 7.99 14.05 0.21
CA ASP A 114 8.95 13.44 1.14
C ASP A 114 9.43 12.05 0.66
N LEU A 115 8.91 11.53 -0.45
CA LEU A 115 9.37 10.28 -1.05
C LEU A 115 10.87 10.36 -1.37
N ILE A 116 11.64 9.35 -0.90
CA ILE A 116 13.10 9.25 -1.19
C ILE A 116 13.33 9.18 -2.70
N PHE A 117 12.48 8.43 -3.41
CA PHE A 117 12.42 8.38 -4.87
C PHE A 117 11.02 8.78 -5.33
N ASN A 118 10.92 9.83 -6.11
CA ASN A 118 9.64 10.23 -6.70
C ASN A 118 9.19 9.25 -7.79
N ILE A 119 7.91 9.35 -8.19
CA ILE A 119 7.29 8.44 -9.18
C ILE A 119 8.15 8.31 -10.44
N SER A 120 8.64 9.43 -10.97
CA SER A 120 9.45 9.45 -12.20
C SER A 120 10.74 8.64 -12.05
N SER A 121 11.40 8.74 -10.88
CA SER A 121 12.61 7.96 -10.59
C SER A 121 12.32 6.46 -10.49
N ILE A 122 11.20 6.10 -9.83
CA ILE A 122 10.80 4.70 -9.65
C ILE A 122 10.47 4.08 -11.01
N ILE A 123 9.67 4.75 -11.85
CA ILE A 123 9.30 4.27 -13.20
C ILE A 123 10.56 4.07 -14.05
N SER A 124 11.45 5.07 -14.08
CA SER A 124 12.69 4.99 -14.85
C SER A 124 13.50 3.77 -14.43
N TYR A 125 13.77 3.62 -13.13
CA TYR A 125 14.53 2.50 -12.58
C TYR A 125 13.89 1.13 -12.86
N LEU A 126 12.59 0.99 -12.60
CA LEU A 126 11.89 -0.28 -12.83
C LEU A 126 11.89 -0.65 -14.31
N SER A 127 11.73 0.34 -15.20
CA SER A 127 11.69 0.10 -16.64
C SER A 127 13.05 -0.34 -17.22
N GLU A 128 14.16 -0.12 -16.52
CA GLU A 128 15.46 -0.69 -16.89
C GLU A 128 15.53 -2.20 -16.63
N ILE A 129 14.79 -2.69 -15.63
CA ILE A 129 14.81 -4.10 -15.20
C ILE A 129 13.73 -4.90 -15.91
N VAL A 130 12.48 -4.41 -15.89
CA VAL A 130 11.30 -5.07 -16.48
C VAL A 130 10.61 -4.16 -17.48
N SER A 131 9.90 -4.75 -18.46
CA SER A 131 8.97 -3.97 -19.28
C SER A 131 7.73 -3.64 -18.46
N LEU A 132 7.34 -2.37 -18.43
CA LEU A 132 6.11 -1.93 -17.80
C LEU A 132 4.97 -2.05 -18.80
N ASN A 133 3.86 -2.65 -18.40
CA ASN A 133 2.69 -2.87 -19.22
C ASN A 133 1.52 -2.00 -18.76
N VAL A 134 0.59 -1.73 -19.65
CA VAL A 134 -0.65 -1.02 -19.32
C VAL A 134 -1.42 -1.81 -18.25
N GLY A 135 -1.76 -1.11 -17.17
CA GLY A 135 -2.43 -1.70 -15.99
C GLY A 135 -1.49 -2.17 -14.88
N ASP A 136 -0.16 -2.17 -15.08
CA ASP A 136 0.78 -2.37 -13.98
C ASP A 136 0.61 -1.27 -12.95
N THR A 137 0.72 -1.62 -11.66
CA THR A 137 0.63 -0.67 -10.55
C THR A 137 1.97 -0.54 -9.84
N ILE A 138 2.37 0.69 -9.56
CA ILE A 138 3.60 1.01 -8.85
C ILE A 138 3.23 1.61 -7.51
N TRP A 139 3.59 0.92 -6.45
CA TRP A 139 3.41 1.29 -5.06
C TRP A 139 4.67 2.02 -4.59
N THR A 140 4.52 3.27 -4.13
CA THR A 140 5.66 4.18 -3.99
C THR A 140 6.33 4.14 -2.62
N GLY A 141 5.80 3.32 -1.71
CA GLY A 141 6.27 3.25 -0.34
C GLY A 141 5.45 4.11 0.61
N THR A 142 5.50 3.74 1.88
CA THR A 142 4.68 4.31 2.95
C THR A 142 5.48 5.24 3.87
N PRO A 143 4.88 6.31 4.40
CA PRO A 143 5.53 7.16 5.39
C PRO A 143 5.65 6.48 6.75
N SER A 144 6.36 7.09 7.69
CA SER A 144 6.45 6.64 9.07
C SER A 144 5.07 6.51 9.73
N GLY A 145 4.97 5.67 10.77
CA GLY A 145 3.73 5.46 11.54
C GLY A 145 3.05 4.11 11.27
N VAL A 146 3.76 3.17 10.63
CA VAL A 146 3.30 1.78 10.51
C VAL A 146 3.14 1.13 11.89
N GLY A 147 2.19 0.22 12.02
CA GLY A 147 1.81 -0.38 13.30
C GLY A 147 2.92 -1.15 13.99
N ILE A 148 3.76 -1.88 13.23
CA ILE A 148 4.89 -2.63 13.79
C ILE A 148 5.86 -1.75 14.60
N ALA A 149 6.04 -0.50 14.22
CA ALA A 149 6.93 0.43 14.94
C ALA A 149 6.43 0.76 16.34
N SER A 150 5.11 0.65 16.59
CA SER A 150 4.46 0.93 17.88
C SER A 150 3.85 -0.30 18.54
N GLY A 151 4.02 -1.50 17.95
CA GLY A 151 3.40 -2.74 18.41
C GLY A 151 1.89 -2.78 18.25
N LYS A 152 1.33 -1.98 17.33
CA LYS A 152 -0.11 -1.91 17.05
C LYS A 152 -0.42 -2.66 15.76
N PHE A 153 -1.49 -3.45 15.76
CA PHE A 153 -1.90 -4.25 14.61
C PHE A 153 -3.42 -4.22 14.44
N LEU A 154 -3.86 -4.45 13.23
CA LEU A 154 -5.26 -4.46 12.86
C LEU A 154 -5.99 -5.65 13.51
N LYS A 155 -7.21 -5.40 13.95
CA LYS A 155 -8.10 -6.38 14.57
C LYS A 155 -9.42 -6.45 13.82
N ASP A 156 -10.15 -7.53 14.07
CA ASP A 156 -11.51 -7.69 13.56
C ASP A 156 -12.39 -6.49 13.93
N GLY A 157 -13.12 -5.98 12.95
CA GLY A 157 -13.97 -4.79 13.08
C GLY A 157 -13.25 -3.44 13.02
N ASP A 158 -11.91 -3.41 12.95
CA ASP A 158 -11.17 -2.16 12.81
C ASP A 158 -11.44 -1.49 11.46
N ILE A 159 -11.40 -0.16 11.46
CA ILE A 159 -11.58 0.65 10.26
C ILE A 159 -10.29 1.45 10.01
N LEU A 160 -9.77 1.32 8.79
CA LEU A 160 -8.72 2.19 8.25
C LEU A 160 -9.35 3.19 7.30
N THR A 161 -8.98 4.46 7.44
CA THR A 161 -9.31 5.51 6.47
C THR A 161 -8.00 6.03 5.88
N SER A 162 -7.85 5.92 4.58
CA SER A 162 -6.66 6.34 3.83
C SER A 162 -7.05 7.44 2.87
N SER A 163 -6.32 8.55 2.86
CA SER A 163 -6.61 9.67 1.99
C SER A 163 -5.35 10.29 1.40
N ILE A 164 -5.46 10.74 0.16
CA ILE A 164 -4.44 11.56 -0.50
C ILE A 164 -5.14 12.76 -1.14
N GLU A 165 -4.53 13.92 -0.98
CA GLU A 165 -5.02 15.17 -1.54
C GLU A 165 -5.28 15.05 -3.04
N GLY A 166 -6.45 15.50 -3.51
CA GLY A 166 -6.86 15.40 -4.91
C GLY A 166 -7.26 13.99 -5.38
N LEU A 167 -6.94 12.91 -4.64
CA LEU A 167 -7.27 11.54 -5.02
C LEU A 167 -8.48 10.97 -4.27
N GLY A 168 -8.91 11.65 -3.20
CA GLY A 168 -10.04 11.24 -2.38
C GLY A 168 -9.66 10.42 -1.16
N SER A 169 -10.65 9.69 -0.63
CA SER A 169 -10.51 8.90 0.60
C SER A 169 -11.10 7.50 0.41
N MET A 170 -10.41 6.51 0.95
CA MET A 170 -10.80 5.11 0.94
C MET A 170 -10.98 4.64 2.39
N GLU A 171 -12.05 3.89 2.64
CA GLU A 171 -12.31 3.26 3.93
C GLU A 171 -12.29 1.74 3.77
N ASN A 172 -11.52 1.06 4.62
CA ASN A 172 -11.40 -0.38 4.64
C ASN A 172 -11.76 -0.90 6.02
N LYS A 173 -12.73 -1.81 6.07
CA LYS A 173 -13.11 -2.53 7.29
C LYS A 173 -12.34 -3.83 7.37
N CYS A 174 -11.68 -4.08 8.48
CA CYS A 174 -10.99 -5.32 8.77
C CYS A 174 -11.99 -6.40 9.19
N VAL A 175 -11.93 -7.55 8.55
CA VAL A 175 -12.82 -8.68 8.86
C VAL A 175 -11.98 -9.95 9.05
N ARG A 176 -12.13 -10.63 10.19
CA ARG A 176 -11.47 -11.91 10.43
C ARG A 176 -12.24 -13.04 9.76
N ILE A 177 -11.58 -13.82 8.93
CA ILE A 177 -12.14 -15.01 8.32
C ILE A 177 -11.61 -16.22 9.07
N SER A 178 -12.50 -17.00 9.71
CA SER A 178 -12.19 -18.10 10.62
C SER A 178 -11.84 -19.44 9.95
N ASP A 179 -11.81 -19.50 8.62
CA ASP A 179 -11.84 -20.79 7.89
C ASP A 179 -10.47 -21.37 7.51
N HIS A 180 -9.37 -20.77 7.88
CA HIS A 180 -8.03 -21.27 7.52
C HIS A 180 -7.09 -21.27 8.72
N SER A 181 -6.86 -22.44 9.31
CA SER A 181 -5.78 -22.65 10.28
C SER A 181 -4.42 -22.50 9.58
N ARG A 182 -3.79 -21.33 9.68
CA ARG A 182 -2.36 -21.21 9.44
C ARG A 182 -1.60 -21.46 10.74
N ALA A 183 -0.55 -22.27 10.67
CA ALA A 183 0.45 -22.27 11.72
C ALA A 183 0.99 -20.85 11.84
N ASN A 184 0.71 -20.18 12.94
CA ASN A 184 1.27 -18.86 13.25
C ASN A 184 2.78 -19.00 13.41
N ILE A 185 3.52 -18.89 12.31
CA ILE A 185 4.98 -18.80 12.35
C ILE A 185 5.32 -17.37 12.74
N VAL A 186 5.29 -17.10 14.04
CA VAL A 186 5.73 -15.81 14.56
C VAL A 186 7.26 -15.84 14.69
N PRO A 187 7.99 -15.02 13.93
CA PRO A 187 9.44 -14.91 14.07
C PRO A 187 9.81 -14.56 15.52
N GLU A 188 10.93 -15.10 16.01
CA GLU A 188 11.35 -14.96 17.41
C GLU A 188 11.43 -13.48 17.87
N PHE A 189 11.93 -12.58 16.99
CA PHE A 189 12.03 -11.15 17.30
C PHE A 189 10.66 -10.47 17.49
N MET A 190 9.60 -11.02 16.87
CA MET A 190 8.25 -10.48 17.02
C MET A 190 7.57 -10.92 18.32
N LYS A 191 8.04 -11.98 18.96
CA LYS A 191 7.50 -12.44 20.25
C LYS A 191 7.66 -11.37 21.35
N GLY A 192 8.62 -10.45 21.20
CA GLY A 192 8.80 -9.33 22.11
C GLY A 192 7.71 -8.24 22.02
N PHE A 193 6.95 -8.21 20.91
CA PHE A 193 5.79 -7.30 20.72
C PHE A 193 4.48 -7.89 21.30
N LEU A 194 4.52 -9.17 21.69
CA LEU A 194 3.42 -9.93 22.29
C LEU A 194 3.41 -9.77 23.81
N LYS A 195 3.49 -8.59 24.33
CA LYS A 195 3.23 -8.41 25.76
C LYS A 195 1.73 -8.26 25.96
N ASP A 196 1.20 -9.20 26.74
CA ASP A 196 -0.17 -9.37 27.23
C ASP A 196 -0.92 -8.07 27.51
#